data_8ee36a02d23b491b9e81b72c65a9d08e
#
_entry.id   8ee36a02d23b491b9e81b72c65a9d08e
#
_cell.length_a   1.000
_cell.length_b   1.000
_cell.length_c   1.000
_cell.angle_alpha   90.00
_cell.angle_beta   90.00
_cell.angle_gamma   90.00
#
_symmetry.space_group_name_H-M   'P 1'
#
loop_
_entity.id
_entity.type
_entity.pdbx_description
1 polymer ?
#
loop_
_entity_poly.entity_id
_entity_poly.type
_entity_poly.pdbx_seq_one_letter_code
_entity_poly.pdbx_strand_id
1 'polypeptide(L)'
;MVFVDESSTNVALTPRYGRAPKGERSYGKAPRNWGKNVTLISSITLSGMGASMSIEGSSDTESFGIYMREVLAPGLKSGQIVMMDNLSVHTSGWVRELIEGRGCQLWLLPSYSPDFNPIEEAFSKVKGLLRKAKARTLEALFEATAQALSAVSADDAVGYFEHCGYAKLQDHPL
;
A
#
# COMPACT_ATOMS: atom_id res chain seq x y z
N MET A 1 -4.50 -0.87 -14.85
CA MET A 1 -3.49 -1.56 -14.01
C MET A 1 -3.89 -1.48 -12.55
N VAL A 2 -3.60 -2.51 -11.78
CA VAL A 2 -3.82 -2.62 -10.32
C VAL A 2 -2.50 -3.08 -9.72
N PHE A 3 -1.86 -2.26 -8.90
CA PHE A 3 -0.65 -2.65 -8.17
C PHE A 3 -1.03 -3.12 -6.78
N VAL A 4 -0.42 -4.19 -6.31
CA VAL A 4 -0.67 -4.81 -5.00
C VAL A 4 0.64 -4.98 -4.28
N ASP A 5 0.68 -4.60 -3.00
CA ASP A 5 1.87 -4.74 -2.17
C ASP A 5 1.51 -4.70 -0.67
N GLU A 6 2.51 -4.93 0.17
CA GLU A 6 2.41 -5.00 1.62
C GLU A 6 3.23 -3.92 2.30
N SER A 7 2.72 -3.39 3.39
CA SER A 7 3.44 -2.38 4.17
C SER A 7 3.23 -2.58 5.66
N SER A 8 4.32 -2.57 6.43
CA SER A 8 4.27 -2.75 7.88
C SER A 8 4.24 -1.41 8.62
N THR A 9 3.48 -1.36 9.71
CA THR A 9 3.37 -0.21 10.62
C THR A 9 3.20 -0.68 12.07
N ASN A 10 3.23 0.24 13.04
CA ASN A 10 2.99 -0.03 14.46
C ASN A 10 2.55 1.23 15.22
N VAL A 11 2.16 1.06 16.49
CA VAL A 11 1.68 2.16 17.36
C VAL A 11 2.78 3.12 17.84
N ALA A 12 4.05 2.84 17.56
CA ALA A 12 5.16 3.72 17.94
C ALA A 12 5.49 4.79 16.90
N LEU A 13 4.77 4.81 15.77
CA LEU A 13 5.00 5.81 14.73
C LEU A 13 4.91 7.23 15.27
N THR A 14 5.95 8.02 15.02
CA THR A 14 6.06 9.42 15.41
C THR A 14 6.62 10.24 14.26
N PRO A 15 6.33 11.56 14.18
CA PRO A 15 6.98 12.44 13.24
C PRO A 15 8.50 12.33 13.32
N ARG A 16 9.16 12.20 12.19
CA ARG A 16 10.63 12.13 12.11
C ARG A 16 11.31 13.47 12.33
N TYR A 17 10.57 14.56 12.06
CA TYR A 17 11.07 15.93 12.13
C TYR A 17 10.09 16.78 12.93
N GLY A 18 10.62 17.75 13.67
CA GLY A 18 9.89 18.81 14.35
C GLY A 18 10.42 20.18 13.93
N ARG A 19 9.64 21.23 14.17
CA ARG A 19 10.06 22.61 13.99
C ARG A 19 10.11 23.30 15.34
N ALA A 20 11.14 24.13 15.56
CA ALA A 20 11.28 25.03 16.70
C ALA A 20 11.72 26.40 16.20
N PRO A 21 11.59 27.47 16.98
CA PRO A 21 12.17 28.76 16.69
C PRO A 21 13.67 28.66 16.42
N LYS A 22 14.22 29.61 15.65
CA LYS A 22 15.65 29.66 15.33
C LYS A 22 16.47 29.69 16.62
N GLY A 23 17.41 28.77 16.74
CA GLY A 23 18.28 28.64 17.92
C GLY A 23 17.74 27.71 19.01
N GLU A 24 16.52 27.20 18.89
CA GLU A 24 15.91 26.26 19.81
C GLU A 24 15.90 24.83 19.27
N ARG A 25 15.89 23.86 20.19
CA ARG A 25 15.79 22.44 19.85
C ARG A 25 14.33 21.99 19.82
N SER A 26 13.91 21.32 18.76
CA SER A 26 12.61 20.64 18.74
C SER A 26 12.66 19.36 19.57
N TYR A 27 11.74 19.21 20.51
CA TYR A 27 11.61 18.04 21.37
C TYR A 27 10.35 17.26 21.00
N GLY A 28 10.42 15.94 21.00
CA GLY A 28 9.30 15.04 20.79
C GLY A 28 9.37 13.85 21.74
N LYS A 29 8.21 13.27 22.06
CA LYS A 29 8.12 12.02 22.82
C LYS A 29 7.78 10.89 21.86
N ALA A 30 8.57 9.81 21.87
CA ALA A 30 8.29 8.57 21.16
C ALA A 30 8.01 7.45 22.17
N PRO A 31 7.06 6.55 21.90
CA PRO A 31 6.87 5.36 22.71
C PRO A 31 8.13 4.51 22.72
N ARG A 32 8.49 3.99 23.89
CA ARG A 32 9.64 3.09 24.03
C ARG A 32 9.32 1.67 23.58
N ASN A 33 8.04 1.28 23.72
CA ASN A 33 7.54 -0.01 23.27
C ASN A 33 6.81 0.16 21.92
N TRP A 34 7.20 -0.64 20.94
CA TRP A 34 6.66 -0.56 19.58
C TRP A 34 5.31 -1.28 19.44
N GLY A 35 4.91 -2.06 20.46
CA GLY A 35 3.72 -2.89 20.38
C GLY A 35 3.83 -3.98 19.32
N LYS A 36 2.68 -4.52 18.93
CA LYS A 36 2.60 -5.45 17.81
C LYS A 36 2.65 -4.71 16.47
N ASN A 37 3.26 -5.33 15.48
CA ASN A 37 3.21 -4.82 14.11
C ASN A 37 1.80 -5.00 13.54
N VAL A 38 1.45 -4.12 12.63
CA VAL A 38 0.27 -4.24 11.77
C VAL A 38 0.77 -4.25 10.33
N THR A 39 0.39 -5.25 9.57
CA THR A 39 0.64 -5.31 8.14
C THR A 39 -0.59 -4.85 7.39
N LEU A 40 -0.40 -3.89 6.50
CA LEU A 40 -1.38 -3.43 5.53
C LEU A 40 -1.08 -4.10 4.19
N ILE A 41 -2.02 -4.87 3.66
CA ILE A 41 -2.01 -5.35 2.28
C ILE A 41 -2.99 -4.48 1.51
N SER A 42 -2.58 -3.91 0.40
CA SER A 42 -3.42 -2.95 -0.31
C SER A 42 -3.19 -2.98 -1.82
N SER A 43 -4.10 -2.37 -2.54
CA SER A 43 -3.96 -2.12 -3.97
C SER A 43 -4.07 -0.65 -4.30
N ILE A 44 -3.48 -0.24 -5.43
CA ILE A 44 -3.63 1.10 -6.00
C ILE A 44 -3.97 1.01 -7.48
N THR A 45 -4.81 1.93 -7.92
CA THR A 45 -5.15 2.18 -9.33
C THR A 45 -5.02 3.67 -9.60
N LEU A 46 -5.24 4.12 -10.83
CA LEU A 46 -5.30 5.56 -11.14
C LEU A 46 -6.42 6.31 -10.40
N SER A 47 -7.37 5.60 -9.79
CA SER A 47 -8.45 6.19 -8.97
C SER A 47 -8.07 6.37 -7.50
N GLY A 48 -6.85 6.00 -7.10
CA GLY A 48 -6.39 6.02 -5.71
C GLY A 48 -6.25 4.62 -5.12
N MET A 49 -6.19 4.56 -3.78
CA MET A 49 -6.12 3.28 -3.06
C MET A 49 -7.40 2.48 -3.26
N GLY A 50 -7.23 1.18 -3.48
CA GLY A 50 -8.31 0.24 -3.72
C GLY A 50 -8.52 -0.74 -2.56
N ALA A 51 -8.72 -2.02 -2.91
CA ALA A 51 -8.90 -3.11 -1.96
C ALA A 51 -7.77 -3.13 -0.92
N SER A 52 -8.12 -3.08 0.36
CA SER A 52 -7.14 -2.98 1.46
C SER A 52 -7.57 -3.84 2.64
N MET A 53 -6.60 -4.48 3.29
CA MET A 53 -6.78 -5.28 4.49
C MET A 53 -5.64 -5.00 5.46
N SER A 54 -5.97 -4.80 6.73
CA SER A 54 -4.98 -4.66 7.81
C SER A 54 -5.05 -5.86 8.74
N ILE A 55 -3.91 -6.44 9.06
CA ILE A 55 -3.78 -7.59 9.96
C ILE A 55 -2.80 -7.27 11.09
N GLU A 56 -3.07 -7.79 12.28
CA GLU A 56 -2.11 -7.76 13.38
C GLU A 56 -1.02 -8.80 13.13
N GLY A 57 0.24 -8.39 13.21
CA GLY A 57 1.40 -9.23 12.93
C GLY A 57 1.93 -9.09 11.51
N SER A 58 2.71 -10.08 11.10
CA SER A 58 3.25 -10.19 9.75
C SER A 58 2.25 -10.89 8.83
N SER A 59 2.26 -10.51 7.55
CA SER A 59 1.57 -11.27 6.52
C SER A 59 2.23 -12.64 6.35
N ASP A 60 1.40 -13.64 6.16
CA ASP A 60 1.77 -14.99 5.79
C ASP A 60 0.97 -15.44 4.55
N THR A 61 1.23 -16.65 4.08
CA THR A 61 0.56 -17.21 2.89
C THR A 61 -0.96 -17.31 3.07
N GLU A 62 -1.43 -17.54 4.30
CA GLU A 62 -2.86 -17.68 4.59
C GLU A 62 -3.55 -16.31 4.55
N SER A 63 -3.03 -15.33 5.28
CA SER A 63 -3.58 -13.96 5.30
C SER A 63 -3.52 -13.27 3.94
N PHE A 64 -2.43 -13.48 3.19
CA PHE A 64 -2.35 -13.03 1.81
C PHE A 64 -3.40 -13.72 0.93
N GLY A 65 -3.60 -15.02 1.13
CA GLY A 65 -4.63 -15.79 0.43
C GLY A 65 -6.05 -15.29 0.70
N ILE A 66 -6.36 -14.92 1.95
CA ILE A 66 -7.64 -14.30 2.32
C ILE A 66 -7.80 -12.96 1.59
N TYR A 67 -6.78 -12.10 1.65
CA TYR A 67 -6.80 -10.83 0.95
C TYR A 67 -7.08 -11.00 -0.55
N MET A 68 -6.38 -11.92 -1.20
CA MET A 68 -6.53 -12.17 -2.62
C MET A 68 -7.95 -12.63 -2.99
N ARG A 69 -8.50 -13.59 -2.24
CA ARG A 69 -9.81 -14.20 -2.54
C ARG A 69 -10.99 -13.32 -2.15
N GLU A 70 -10.95 -12.76 -0.95
CA GLU A 70 -12.12 -12.13 -0.33
C GLU A 70 -12.14 -10.60 -0.52
N VAL A 71 -10.96 -9.97 -0.72
CA VAL A 71 -10.84 -8.52 -0.73
C VAL A 71 -10.50 -8.00 -2.13
N LEU A 72 -9.48 -8.55 -2.78
CA LEU A 72 -9.02 -8.06 -4.10
C LEU A 72 -9.87 -8.63 -5.25
N ALA A 73 -9.96 -9.96 -5.35
CA ALA A 73 -10.55 -10.63 -6.52
C ALA A 73 -12.00 -10.24 -6.81
N PRO A 74 -12.88 -9.98 -5.80
CA PRO A 74 -14.25 -9.55 -6.06
C PRO A 74 -14.35 -8.21 -6.79
N GLY A 75 -13.36 -7.31 -6.60
CA GLY A 75 -13.31 -5.98 -7.22
C GLY A 75 -12.60 -5.93 -8.57
N LEU A 76 -11.94 -7.01 -8.99
CA LEU A 76 -11.23 -7.05 -10.27
C LEU A 76 -12.21 -7.05 -11.44
N LYS A 77 -11.86 -6.28 -12.48
CA LYS A 77 -12.60 -6.21 -13.74
C LYS A 77 -11.81 -6.90 -14.85
N SER A 78 -12.49 -7.69 -15.67
CA SER A 78 -11.86 -8.35 -16.81
C SER A 78 -11.08 -7.36 -17.69
N GLY A 79 -9.91 -7.80 -18.15
CA GLY A 79 -8.97 -6.98 -18.93
C GLY A 79 -7.97 -6.18 -18.08
N GLN A 80 -8.09 -6.18 -16.74
CA GLN A 80 -7.09 -5.53 -15.89
C GLN A 80 -5.77 -6.33 -15.83
N ILE A 81 -4.67 -5.60 -15.64
CA ILE A 81 -3.35 -6.16 -15.33
C ILE A 81 -3.13 -5.94 -13.84
N VAL A 82 -2.94 -7.00 -13.09
CA VAL A 82 -2.55 -6.99 -11.66
C VAL A 82 -1.04 -7.13 -11.61
N MET A 83 -0.40 -6.17 -10.97
CA MET A 83 1.06 -6.11 -10.82
C MET A 83 1.44 -6.30 -9.36
N MET A 84 2.41 -7.18 -9.12
CA MET A 84 2.95 -7.51 -7.79
C MET A 84 4.47 -7.60 -7.86
N ASP A 85 5.12 -7.50 -6.72
CA ASP A 85 6.53 -7.85 -6.64
C ASP A 85 6.76 -9.37 -6.81
N ASN A 86 8.01 -9.76 -6.94
CA ASN A 86 8.39 -11.15 -7.23
C ASN A 86 8.65 -11.97 -5.95
N LEU A 87 7.83 -11.79 -4.90
CA LEU A 87 7.89 -12.63 -3.71
C LEU A 87 7.32 -14.04 -3.99
N SER A 88 7.83 -15.03 -3.28
CA SER A 88 7.45 -16.43 -3.50
C SER A 88 5.95 -16.69 -3.32
N VAL A 89 5.28 -15.97 -2.41
CA VAL A 89 3.83 -16.06 -2.21
C VAL A 89 3.06 -15.49 -3.40
N HIS A 90 3.57 -14.43 -4.05
CA HIS A 90 2.94 -13.80 -5.22
C HIS A 90 3.13 -14.61 -6.50
N THR A 91 4.21 -15.40 -6.57
CA THR A 91 4.51 -16.24 -7.73
C THR A 91 3.83 -17.60 -7.71
N SER A 92 3.07 -17.91 -6.65
CA SER A 92 2.37 -19.18 -6.51
C SER A 92 1.30 -19.40 -7.60
N GLY A 93 1.19 -20.63 -8.10
CA GLY A 93 0.27 -20.96 -9.21
C GLY A 93 -1.19 -20.59 -8.91
N TRP A 94 -1.64 -20.74 -7.67
CA TRP A 94 -3.02 -20.42 -7.27
C TRP A 94 -3.33 -18.91 -7.38
N VAL A 95 -2.35 -18.03 -7.13
CA VAL A 95 -2.55 -16.55 -7.30
C VAL A 95 -2.81 -16.24 -8.76
N ARG A 96 -2.01 -16.83 -9.65
CA ARG A 96 -2.19 -16.67 -11.09
C ARG A 96 -3.55 -17.18 -11.54
N GLU A 97 -3.93 -18.40 -11.15
CA GLU A 97 -5.22 -19.01 -11.48
C GLU A 97 -6.39 -18.14 -11.00
N LEU A 98 -6.30 -17.57 -9.79
CA LEU A 98 -7.33 -16.69 -9.23
C LEU A 98 -7.51 -15.42 -10.07
N ILE A 99 -6.40 -14.77 -10.46
CA ILE A 99 -6.42 -13.53 -11.23
C ILE A 99 -6.88 -13.80 -12.67
N GLU A 100 -6.34 -14.83 -13.32
CA GLU A 100 -6.71 -15.22 -14.68
C GLU A 100 -8.15 -15.70 -14.76
N GLY A 101 -8.65 -16.39 -13.74
CA GLY A 101 -10.06 -16.78 -13.60
C GLY A 101 -11.03 -15.59 -13.54
N ARG A 102 -10.55 -14.37 -13.27
CA ARG A 102 -11.31 -13.11 -13.36
C ARG A 102 -11.17 -12.41 -14.71
N GLY A 103 -10.51 -13.04 -15.69
CA GLY A 103 -10.22 -12.44 -16.99
C GLY A 103 -9.14 -11.34 -16.91
N CYS A 104 -8.32 -11.35 -15.87
CA CYS A 104 -7.21 -10.42 -15.64
C CYS A 104 -5.89 -11.09 -15.98
N GLN A 105 -4.80 -10.31 -16.04
CA GLN A 105 -3.44 -10.81 -16.22
C GLN A 105 -2.63 -10.54 -14.96
N LEU A 106 -1.78 -11.49 -14.55
CA LEU A 106 -0.77 -11.27 -13.51
C LEU A 106 0.58 -10.97 -14.14
N TRP A 107 1.11 -9.80 -13.82
CA TRP A 107 2.46 -9.40 -14.19
C TRP A 107 3.30 -9.20 -12.93
N LEU A 108 4.54 -9.69 -12.95
CA LEU A 108 5.46 -9.57 -11.83
C LEU A 108 6.48 -8.47 -12.14
N LEU A 109 6.71 -7.59 -11.15
CA LEU A 109 7.76 -6.59 -11.23
C LEU A 109 9.13 -7.26 -11.18
N PRO A 110 10.16 -6.68 -11.82
CA PRO A 110 11.53 -7.15 -11.65
C PRO A 110 11.92 -7.17 -10.18
N SER A 111 12.73 -8.12 -9.75
CA SER A 111 13.21 -8.19 -8.38
C SER A 111 13.98 -6.92 -8.01
N TYR A 112 13.77 -6.43 -6.78
CA TYR A 112 14.43 -5.22 -6.25
C TYR A 112 14.19 -3.94 -7.06
N SER A 113 12.99 -3.75 -7.60
CA SER A 113 12.64 -2.59 -8.43
C SER A 113 11.49 -1.77 -7.84
N PRO A 114 11.63 -1.19 -6.64
CA PRO A 114 10.58 -0.38 -6.01
C PRO A 114 10.23 0.86 -6.84
N ASP A 115 11.16 1.37 -7.66
CA ASP A 115 10.95 2.53 -8.52
C ASP A 115 9.89 2.30 -9.62
N PHE A 116 9.53 1.05 -9.89
CA PHE A 116 8.43 0.70 -10.78
C PHE A 116 7.12 0.40 -10.05
N ASN A 117 7.06 0.62 -8.72
CA ASN A 117 5.91 0.27 -7.92
C ASN A 117 5.22 1.51 -7.31
N PRO A 118 4.19 2.09 -7.97
CA PRO A 118 3.55 3.33 -7.52
C PRO A 118 2.89 3.21 -6.13
N ILE A 119 2.57 2.01 -5.66
CA ILE A 119 1.99 1.80 -4.33
C ILE A 119 2.99 2.13 -3.20
N GLU A 120 4.29 2.03 -3.46
CA GLU A 120 5.32 2.39 -2.48
C GLU A 120 5.30 3.88 -2.13
N GLU A 121 5.04 4.75 -3.12
CA GLU A 121 4.85 6.18 -2.87
C GLU A 121 3.56 6.45 -2.10
N ALA A 122 2.49 5.75 -2.43
CA ALA A 122 1.25 5.83 -1.68
C ALA A 122 1.46 5.38 -0.22
N PHE A 123 2.18 4.28 0.02
CA PHE A 123 2.55 3.85 1.38
C PHE A 123 3.43 4.86 2.11
N SER A 124 4.31 5.56 1.40
CA SER A 124 5.10 6.66 1.97
C SER A 124 4.20 7.79 2.48
N LYS A 125 3.20 8.21 1.69
CA LYS A 125 2.19 9.20 2.09
C LYS A 125 1.37 8.70 3.28
N VAL A 126 0.84 7.47 3.21
CA VAL A 126 0.08 6.83 4.30
C VAL A 126 0.90 6.80 5.58
N LYS A 127 2.14 6.30 5.56
CA LYS A 127 3.04 6.31 6.73
C LYS A 127 3.32 7.71 7.26
N GLY A 128 3.38 8.72 6.38
CA GLY A 128 3.51 10.13 6.76
C GLY A 128 2.30 10.62 7.57
N LEU A 129 1.09 10.27 7.13
CA LEU A 129 -0.16 10.59 7.83
C LEU A 129 -0.27 9.84 9.17
N LEU A 130 0.06 8.55 9.21
CA LEU A 130 0.07 7.76 10.45
C LEU A 130 1.04 8.32 11.49
N ARG A 131 2.23 8.80 11.07
CA ARG A 131 3.17 9.49 11.98
C ARG A 131 2.58 10.76 12.57
N LYS A 132 1.78 11.51 11.80
CA LYS A 132 1.08 12.71 12.28
C LYS A 132 -0.07 12.36 13.21
N ALA A 133 -0.81 11.29 12.93
CA ALA A 133 -1.93 10.81 13.74
C ALA A 133 -1.48 10.36 15.14
N LYS A 134 -0.25 9.82 15.28
CA LYS A 134 0.30 9.35 16.55
C LYS A 134 -0.62 8.36 17.28
N ALA A 135 -1.26 7.46 16.55
CA ALA A 135 -2.10 6.41 17.11
C ALA A 135 -1.31 5.55 18.12
N ARG A 136 -1.88 5.32 19.31
CA ARG A 136 -1.21 4.64 20.42
C ARG A 136 -1.90 3.35 20.84
N THR A 137 -3.03 3.01 20.22
CA THR A 137 -3.72 1.73 20.37
C THR A 137 -3.90 1.10 18.97
N LEU A 138 -4.18 -0.18 18.92
CA LEU A 138 -4.44 -0.88 17.65
C LEU A 138 -5.69 -0.34 16.96
N GLU A 139 -6.75 -0.11 17.70
CA GLU A 139 -8.01 0.45 17.20
C GLU A 139 -7.78 1.82 16.56
N ALA A 140 -7.09 2.72 17.27
CA ALA A 140 -6.75 4.04 16.74
C ALA A 140 -5.83 3.95 15.51
N LEU A 141 -4.94 2.94 15.46
CA LEU A 141 -4.08 2.72 14.29
C LEU A 141 -4.89 2.24 13.08
N PHE A 142 -5.85 1.33 13.28
CA PHE A 142 -6.74 0.89 12.20
C PHE A 142 -7.59 2.04 11.66
N GLU A 143 -8.20 2.85 12.54
CA GLU A 143 -8.96 4.03 12.14
C GLU A 143 -8.08 5.04 11.37
N ALA A 144 -6.90 5.35 11.90
CA ALA A 144 -5.96 6.25 11.24
C ALA A 144 -5.49 5.71 9.89
N THR A 145 -5.33 4.37 9.76
CA THR A 145 -4.97 3.72 8.49
C THR A 145 -6.08 3.88 7.45
N ALA A 146 -7.34 3.65 7.83
CA ALA A 146 -8.48 3.85 6.93
C ALA A 146 -8.57 5.31 6.45
N GLN A 147 -8.40 6.28 7.35
CA GLN A 147 -8.37 7.71 7.00
C GLN A 147 -7.18 8.05 6.09
N ALA A 148 -6.01 7.50 6.37
CA ALA A 148 -4.80 7.74 5.57
C ALA A 148 -4.90 7.15 4.15
N LEU A 149 -5.51 5.98 4.00
CA LEU A 149 -5.80 5.37 2.70
C LEU A 149 -6.77 6.25 1.88
N SER A 150 -7.85 6.72 2.50
CA SER A 150 -8.83 7.60 1.87
C SER A 150 -8.26 8.97 1.49
N ALA A 151 -7.14 9.39 2.09
CA ALA A 151 -6.46 10.64 1.79
C ALA A 151 -5.52 10.56 0.58
N VAL A 152 -5.33 9.38 0.00
CA VAL A 152 -4.62 9.22 -1.29
C VAL A 152 -5.63 9.47 -2.40
N SER A 153 -5.56 10.65 -3.01
CA SER A 153 -6.47 11.07 -4.07
C SER A 153 -6.13 10.42 -5.42
N ALA A 154 -7.04 10.54 -6.39
CA ALA A 154 -6.77 10.14 -7.77
C ALA A 154 -5.59 10.95 -8.38
N ASP A 155 -5.48 12.25 -8.06
CA ASP A 155 -4.37 13.07 -8.53
C ASP A 155 -3.02 12.60 -7.97
N ASP A 156 -2.98 12.20 -6.68
CA ASP A 156 -1.78 11.57 -6.11
C ASP A 156 -1.42 10.29 -6.87
N ALA A 157 -2.42 9.42 -7.09
CA ALA A 157 -2.19 8.15 -7.77
C ALA A 157 -1.67 8.37 -9.20
N VAL A 158 -2.27 9.28 -9.96
CA VAL A 158 -1.78 9.65 -11.29
C VAL A 158 -0.32 10.09 -11.23
N GLY A 159 0.04 10.98 -10.28
CA GLY A 159 1.42 11.43 -10.10
C GLY A 159 2.39 10.28 -9.79
N TYR A 160 1.99 9.32 -8.94
CA TYR A 160 2.81 8.14 -8.62
C TYR A 160 3.01 7.24 -9.84
N PHE A 161 1.95 6.98 -10.61
CA PHE A 161 2.04 6.21 -11.84
C PHE A 161 2.95 6.88 -12.87
N GLU A 162 2.82 8.19 -13.07
CA GLU A 162 3.69 8.96 -13.99
C GLU A 162 5.16 8.92 -13.53
N HIS A 163 5.43 9.07 -12.24
CA HIS A 163 6.78 9.01 -11.68
C HIS A 163 7.44 7.63 -11.87
N CYS A 164 6.66 6.55 -11.73
CA CYS A 164 7.11 5.18 -12.00
C CYS A 164 7.19 4.82 -13.50
N GLY A 165 6.95 5.77 -14.40
CA GLY A 165 7.06 5.58 -15.85
C GLY A 165 5.83 4.98 -16.52
N TYR A 166 4.70 4.88 -15.82
CA TYR A 166 3.43 4.44 -16.40
C TYR A 166 2.70 5.65 -16.99
N ALA A 167 2.98 5.96 -18.26
CA ALA A 167 2.38 7.08 -18.97
C ALA A 167 0.84 6.98 -19.00
N LYS A 168 0.17 8.13 -19.11
CA LYS A 168 -1.27 8.19 -19.40
C LYS A 168 -1.55 7.42 -20.69
N LEU A 169 -2.26 6.29 -20.59
CA LEU A 169 -2.78 5.55 -21.75
C LEU A 169 -3.87 6.32 -22.52
N GLN A 170 -3.94 7.66 -22.40
CA GLN A 170 -4.98 8.49 -22.98
C GLN A 170 -4.63 9.12 -24.33
N ASP A 171 -3.39 9.03 -24.82
CA ASP A 171 -2.96 9.79 -26.00
C ASP A 171 -2.46 8.95 -27.19
N HIS A 172 -2.76 7.66 -27.27
CA HIS A 172 -2.60 6.92 -28.52
C HIS A 172 -3.94 6.34 -29.00
N PRO A 173 -4.68 7.06 -29.87
CA PRO A 173 -5.68 6.39 -30.68
C PRO A 173 -4.94 5.42 -31.62
N LEU A 174 -5.36 4.14 -31.58
CA LEU A 174 -4.99 3.13 -32.55
C LEU A 174 -5.54 3.50 -33.92
#